data_0d0f15ecdeb44c0eaac5a535076c3129
#
_entry.id   0d0f15ecdeb44c0eaac5a535076c3129
#
_cell.length_a   1.000
_cell.length_b   1.000
_cell.length_c   1.000
_cell.angle_alpha   90.00
_cell.angle_beta   90.00
_cell.angle_gamma   90.00
#
_symmetry.space_group_name_H-M   'P 1'
#
loop_
_entity.id
_entity.type
_entity.pdbx_description
1 polymer ?
#
loop_
_entity_poly.entity_id
_entity_poly.type
_entity_poly.pdbx_seq_one_letter_code
_entity_poly.pdbx_strand_id
1 'polypeptide(L)'
;MRLNSVLASVLFVAFSTPSLFAQPTPVVLKKDDRIVFLGDSITQGGNGGKGYIQVIRNEFAEKKKDLAIECIGAGISGNKVPNLQARVDKDVIAKKPTIVFIYIGINDVWHGESDPKKGTLPEAFESGLKEVIGKCTKAGAQVIVCTPTVIGELPGGANKLDTRLDEYANISRKVAKELNLNLCDLRKAFVEHIAANNPDKKDRGVLTSDRVHLNEAGNKLVANTMLKSLGQ
;
A
#
# COMPACT_ATOMS: atom_id res chain seq x y z
N MET A 1 -8.76 54.88 -56.57
CA MET A 1 -9.52 54.08 -55.54
C MET A 1 -8.60 53.00 -54.99
N ARG A 2 -8.09 53.13 -53.78
CA ARG A 2 -7.23 52.11 -53.14
C ARG A 2 -8.09 51.41 -52.08
N LEU A 3 -8.32 50.09 -52.27
CA LEU A 3 -8.95 49.24 -51.27
C LEU A 3 -7.93 48.88 -50.20
N ASN A 4 -8.18 49.27 -48.93
CA ASN A 4 -7.45 48.81 -47.79
C ASN A 4 -8.10 47.54 -47.27
N SER A 5 -7.39 46.41 -47.37
CA SER A 5 -7.77 45.16 -46.75
C SER A 5 -7.30 45.15 -45.31
N VAL A 6 -8.24 45.14 -44.36
CA VAL A 6 -7.96 44.96 -42.92
C VAL A 6 -7.96 43.45 -42.66
N LEU A 7 -6.78 42.88 -42.38
CA LEU A 7 -6.66 41.52 -41.87
C LEU A 7 -6.98 41.54 -40.35
N ALA A 8 -8.08 40.94 -39.98
CA ALA A 8 -8.40 40.66 -38.56
C ALA A 8 -7.68 39.38 -38.11
N SER A 9 -6.64 39.52 -37.32
CA SER A 9 -5.96 38.39 -36.63
C SER A 9 -6.81 37.92 -35.48
N VAL A 10 -7.40 36.74 -35.59
CA VAL A 10 -8.08 36.06 -34.47
C VAL A 10 -7.03 35.34 -33.60
N LEU A 11 -6.81 35.88 -32.44
CA LEU A 11 -5.93 35.26 -31.41
C LEU A 11 -6.67 34.12 -30.75
N PHE A 12 -6.32 32.87 -31.07
CA PHE A 12 -6.82 31.69 -30.36
C PHE A 12 -6.06 31.54 -29.02
N VAL A 13 -6.66 31.97 -27.93
CA VAL A 13 -6.16 31.68 -26.56
C VAL A 13 -6.59 30.26 -26.19
N ALA A 14 -5.67 29.32 -26.28
CA ALA A 14 -5.88 27.95 -25.77
C ALA A 14 -5.87 28.01 -24.25
N PHE A 15 -7.03 27.97 -23.62
CA PHE A 15 -7.15 27.69 -22.19
C PHE A 15 -6.80 26.22 -21.95
N SER A 16 -5.55 25.92 -21.55
CA SER A 16 -5.19 24.67 -20.95
C SER A 16 -5.82 24.62 -19.57
N THR A 17 -6.95 23.92 -19.44
CA THR A 17 -7.51 23.57 -18.13
C THR A 17 -6.53 22.62 -17.44
N PRO A 18 -5.95 22.96 -16.28
CA PRO A 18 -5.19 22.00 -15.51
C PRO A 18 -6.16 20.89 -15.10
N SER A 19 -5.85 19.65 -15.47
CA SER A 19 -6.55 18.47 -14.97
C SER A 19 -6.35 18.43 -13.44
N LEU A 20 -7.29 18.95 -12.69
CA LEU A 20 -7.36 18.85 -11.25
C LEU A 20 -7.70 17.40 -10.88
N PHE A 21 -6.70 16.52 -10.88
CA PHE A 21 -6.83 15.30 -10.07
C PHE A 21 -6.86 15.79 -8.62
N ALA A 22 -8.05 15.72 -8.01
CA ALA A 22 -8.21 16.01 -6.60
C ALA A 22 -7.20 15.14 -5.81
N GLN A 23 -6.47 15.75 -4.88
CA GLN A 23 -5.60 14.97 -3.98
C GLN A 23 -6.47 14.08 -3.10
N PRO A 24 -6.02 12.86 -2.74
CA PRO A 24 -6.74 12.04 -1.80
C PRO A 24 -7.06 12.81 -0.53
N THR A 25 -8.26 12.59 0.02
CA THR A 25 -8.63 13.22 1.29
C THR A 25 -7.65 12.78 2.38
N PRO A 26 -6.96 13.71 3.06
CA PRO A 26 -6.08 13.36 4.16
C PRO A 26 -6.81 12.56 5.23
N VAL A 27 -6.15 11.57 5.78
CA VAL A 27 -6.70 10.81 6.91
C VAL A 27 -6.62 11.68 8.16
N VAL A 28 -7.76 11.92 8.80
CA VAL A 28 -7.84 12.60 10.09
C VAL A 28 -8.31 11.58 11.12
N LEU A 29 -7.44 11.22 12.04
CA LEU A 29 -7.76 10.29 13.10
C LEU A 29 -8.81 10.87 14.05
N LYS A 30 -9.80 10.07 14.41
CA LYS A 30 -10.92 10.45 15.27
C LYS A 30 -10.99 9.53 16.48
N LYS A 31 -11.71 9.97 17.49
CA LYS A 31 -12.02 9.15 18.65
C LYS A 31 -12.78 7.89 18.22
N ASP A 32 -12.42 6.76 18.83
CA ASP A 32 -12.99 5.43 18.61
C ASP A 32 -12.77 4.89 17.19
N ASP A 33 -11.75 5.42 16.45
CA ASP A 33 -11.39 4.86 15.16
C ASP A 33 -11.00 3.38 15.27
N ARG A 34 -11.44 2.61 14.27
CA ARG A 34 -11.08 1.20 14.09
C ARG A 34 -10.26 1.05 12.84
N ILE A 35 -8.98 0.78 13.02
CA ILE A 35 -8.02 0.57 11.95
C ILE A 35 -7.81 -0.92 11.74
N VAL A 36 -8.25 -1.45 10.60
CA VAL A 36 -8.05 -2.85 10.23
C VAL A 36 -6.88 -2.97 9.26
N PHE A 37 -5.94 -3.86 9.57
CA PHE A 37 -4.79 -4.19 8.73
C PHE A 37 -5.06 -5.52 8.03
N LEU A 38 -5.44 -5.47 6.76
CA LEU A 38 -5.74 -6.63 5.94
C LEU A 38 -4.52 -7.03 5.13
N GLY A 39 -4.10 -8.30 5.19
CA GLY A 39 -2.92 -8.77 4.48
C GLY A 39 -2.64 -10.26 4.63
N ASP A 40 -1.38 -10.62 4.44
CA ASP A 40 -0.86 -11.97 4.45
C ASP A 40 -0.08 -12.32 5.75
N SER A 41 0.97 -13.19 5.62
CA SER A 41 1.84 -13.57 6.74
C SER A 41 2.59 -12.41 7.38
N ILE A 42 2.93 -11.38 6.61
CA ILE A 42 3.62 -10.19 7.12
C ILE A 42 2.67 -9.44 8.06
N THR A 43 1.41 -9.30 7.69
CA THR A 43 0.37 -8.70 8.55
C THR A 43 0.02 -9.59 9.74
N GLN A 44 -0.02 -10.92 9.55
CA GLN A 44 -0.21 -11.87 10.65
C GLN A 44 0.89 -11.73 11.70
N GLY A 45 2.16 -11.73 11.28
CA GLY A 45 3.31 -11.51 12.15
C GLY A 45 3.36 -10.10 12.75
N GLY A 46 2.84 -9.12 12.02
CA GLY A 46 2.73 -7.73 12.45
C GLY A 46 1.81 -7.52 13.67
N ASN A 47 0.93 -8.47 13.96
CA ASN A 47 -0.12 -8.33 15.00
C ASN A 47 0.36 -8.57 16.43
N GLY A 48 1.56 -9.12 16.66
CA GLY A 48 2.06 -9.44 17.97
C GLY A 48 3.53 -9.11 18.18
N GLY A 49 4.02 -9.26 19.41
CA GLY A 49 5.42 -9.08 19.77
C GLY A 49 5.95 -7.70 19.36
N LYS A 50 6.98 -7.69 18.50
CA LYS A 50 7.60 -6.48 17.91
C LYS A 50 7.08 -6.18 16.52
N GLY A 51 5.94 -6.74 16.11
CA GLY A 51 5.33 -6.55 14.81
C GLY A 51 4.83 -5.12 14.59
N TYR A 52 4.72 -4.71 13.34
CA TYR A 52 4.42 -3.33 12.98
C TYR A 52 3.07 -2.81 13.51
N ILE A 53 2.04 -3.67 13.61
CA ILE A 53 0.74 -3.29 14.18
C ILE A 53 0.88 -3.04 15.68
N GLN A 54 1.72 -3.84 16.38
CA GLN A 54 1.99 -3.60 17.79
C GLN A 54 2.79 -2.32 18.02
N VAL A 55 3.72 -2.00 17.13
CA VAL A 55 4.45 -0.70 17.17
C VAL A 55 3.46 0.45 17.02
N ILE A 56 2.52 0.38 16.06
CA ILE A 56 1.48 1.40 15.86
C ILE A 56 0.55 1.51 17.08
N ARG A 57 0.13 0.39 17.69
CA ARG A 57 -0.67 0.39 18.92
C ARG A 57 0.03 1.12 20.07
N ASN A 58 1.32 0.85 20.24
CA ASN A 58 2.13 1.50 21.29
C ASN A 58 2.23 3.01 21.04
N GLU A 59 2.45 3.42 19.80
CA GLU A 59 2.49 4.84 19.41
C GLU A 59 1.16 5.55 19.74
N PHE A 60 0.03 4.94 19.40
CA PHE A 60 -1.28 5.51 19.71
C PHE A 60 -1.58 5.51 21.24
N ALA A 61 -1.19 4.46 21.95
CA ALA A 61 -1.34 4.40 23.39
C ALA A 61 -0.52 5.47 24.12
N GLU A 62 0.63 5.85 23.57
CA GLU A 62 1.50 6.89 24.12
C GLU A 62 1.05 8.30 23.71
N LYS A 63 0.83 8.53 22.40
CA LYS A 63 0.66 9.88 21.85
C LYS A 63 -0.78 10.27 21.54
N LYS A 64 -1.71 9.31 21.47
CA LYS A 64 -3.10 9.51 21.05
C LYS A 64 -4.10 8.80 21.98
N LYS A 65 -3.74 8.62 23.25
CA LYS A 65 -4.54 7.87 24.24
C LYS A 65 -6.01 8.33 24.28
N ASP A 66 -6.25 9.62 24.17
CA ASP A 66 -7.61 10.20 24.23
C ASP A 66 -8.48 9.84 23.03
N LEU A 67 -7.88 9.38 21.92
CA LEU A 67 -8.62 8.94 20.75
C LEU A 67 -9.14 7.50 20.87
N ALA A 68 -8.65 6.71 21.81
CA ALA A 68 -9.08 5.31 22.02
C ALA A 68 -9.10 4.47 20.73
N ILE A 69 -8.07 4.62 19.88
CA ILE A 69 -7.97 3.97 18.57
C ILE A 69 -7.77 2.46 18.73
N GLU A 70 -8.59 1.66 18.08
CA GLU A 70 -8.47 0.21 18.01
C GLU A 70 -7.72 -0.22 16.75
N CYS A 71 -6.63 -0.99 16.89
CA CYS A 71 -5.87 -1.57 15.78
C CYS A 71 -6.12 -3.08 15.69
N ILE A 72 -6.68 -3.56 14.58
CA ILE A 72 -7.11 -4.94 14.38
C ILE A 72 -6.30 -5.56 13.25
N GLY A 73 -5.54 -6.63 13.55
CA GLY A 73 -4.84 -7.40 12.53
C GLY A 73 -5.76 -8.42 11.86
N ALA A 74 -5.80 -8.43 10.54
CA ALA A 74 -6.53 -9.38 9.70
C ALA A 74 -5.59 -10.01 8.66
N GLY A 75 -4.39 -10.44 9.10
CA GLY A 75 -3.41 -11.13 8.28
C GLY A 75 -3.58 -12.65 8.36
N ILE A 76 -3.43 -13.34 7.21
CA ILE A 76 -3.38 -14.80 7.13
C ILE A 76 -2.23 -15.21 6.21
N SER A 77 -1.36 -16.09 6.71
CA SER A 77 -0.19 -16.58 5.97
C SER A 77 -0.55 -17.16 4.61
N GLY A 78 0.29 -16.88 3.61
CA GLY A 78 0.12 -17.38 2.25
C GLY A 78 -0.97 -16.68 1.43
N ASN A 79 -1.75 -15.76 2.02
CA ASN A 79 -2.84 -15.11 1.31
C ASN A 79 -2.34 -14.27 0.13
N LYS A 80 -3.16 -14.25 -0.90
CA LYS A 80 -3.09 -13.49 -2.14
C LYS A 80 -4.38 -12.69 -2.30
N VAL A 81 -4.46 -11.80 -3.29
CA VAL A 81 -5.69 -11.01 -3.53
C VAL A 81 -6.95 -11.87 -3.61
N PRO A 82 -7.02 -13.01 -4.32
CA PRO A 82 -8.22 -13.84 -4.32
C PRO A 82 -8.67 -14.33 -2.94
N ASN A 83 -7.71 -14.58 -2.04
CA ASN A 83 -8.06 -14.94 -0.66
C ASN A 83 -8.67 -13.77 0.11
N LEU A 84 -8.19 -12.52 -0.14
CA LEU A 84 -8.79 -11.33 0.48
C LEU A 84 -10.23 -11.13 0.00
N GLN A 85 -10.50 -11.30 -1.31
CA GLN A 85 -11.87 -11.23 -1.86
C GLN A 85 -12.83 -12.17 -1.13
N ALA A 86 -12.38 -13.41 -0.86
CA ALA A 86 -13.21 -14.43 -0.21
C ALA A 86 -13.52 -14.15 1.26
N ARG A 87 -12.70 -13.36 1.96
CA ARG A 87 -12.81 -13.18 3.42
C ARG A 87 -13.00 -11.74 3.91
N VAL A 88 -12.92 -10.73 3.03
CA VAL A 88 -13.01 -9.33 3.41
C VAL A 88 -14.30 -9.00 4.18
N ASP A 89 -15.42 -9.60 3.81
CA ASP A 89 -16.70 -9.35 4.49
C ASP A 89 -16.66 -9.80 5.95
N LYS A 90 -16.14 -11.01 6.21
CA LYS A 90 -16.04 -11.60 7.55
C LYS A 90 -14.95 -10.96 8.40
N ASP A 91 -13.75 -10.80 7.81
CA ASP A 91 -12.55 -10.46 8.57
C ASP A 91 -12.31 -8.96 8.69
N VAL A 92 -12.96 -8.15 7.85
CA VAL A 92 -12.80 -6.69 7.81
C VAL A 92 -14.14 -6.00 8.04
N ILE A 93 -15.12 -6.18 7.14
CA ILE A 93 -16.38 -5.41 7.16
C ILE A 93 -17.16 -5.68 8.46
N ALA A 94 -17.24 -6.93 8.90
CA ALA A 94 -17.88 -7.30 10.17
C ALA A 94 -17.25 -6.62 11.41
N LYS A 95 -16.01 -6.10 11.29
CA LYS A 95 -15.33 -5.33 12.35
C LYS A 95 -15.75 -3.85 12.37
N LYS A 96 -16.56 -3.41 11.41
CA LYS A 96 -17.00 -2.01 11.26
C LYS A 96 -15.81 -1.04 11.23
N PRO A 97 -14.85 -1.21 10.29
CA PRO A 97 -13.66 -0.38 10.24
C PRO A 97 -13.99 1.06 9.86
N THR A 98 -13.25 2.02 10.39
CA THR A 98 -13.23 3.41 9.92
C THR A 98 -12.07 3.62 8.93
N ILE A 99 -10.98 2.86 9.10
CA ILE A 99 -9.79 2.89 8.24
C ILE A 99 -9.36 1.45 7.95
N VAL A 100 -8.98 1.16 6.69
CA VAL A 100 -8.45 -0.14 6.29
C VAL A 100 -7.13 0.05 5.55
N PHE A 101 -6.06 -0.54 6.07
CA PHE A 101 -4.84 -0.77 5.32
C PHE A 101 -4.94 -2.09 4.57
N ILE A 102 -4.67 -2.07 3.25
CA ILE A 102 -4.59 -3.28 2.43
C ILE A 102 -3.13 -3.48 2.04
N TYR A 103 -2.46 -4.44 2.69
CA TYR A 103 -1.04 -4.78 2.46
C TYR A 103 -0.91 -6.19 1.95
N ILE A 104 -0.82 -6.34 0.61
CA ILE A 104 -0.87 -7.61 -0.12
C ILE A 104 -0.01 -7.52 -1.39
N GLY A 105 0.32 -8.66 -1.98
CA GLY A 105 1.00 -8.75 -3.28
C GLY A 105 2.27 -9.59 -3.27
N ILE A 106 2.88 -9.81 -2.11
CA ILE A 106 4.10 -10.62 -2.00
C ILE A 106 3.86 -12.04 -2.50
N ASN A 107 2.82 -12.73 -2.01
CA ASN A 107 2.51 -14.10 -2.40
C ASN A 107 1.91 -14.21 -3.80
N ASP A 108 1.27 -13.14 -4.28
CA ASP A 108 0.79 -13.04 -5.66
C ASP A 108 1.94 -13.14 -6.65
N VAL A 109 3.10 -12.57 -6.30
CA VAL A 109 4.35 -12.65 -7.06
C VAL A 109 5.13 -13.92 -6.74
N TRP A 110 5.42 -14.17 -5.46
CA TRP A 110 6.36 -15.21 -5.02
C TRP A 110 5.89 -16.62 -5.37
N HIS A 111 4.62 -16.94 -5.09
CA HIS A 111 4.09 -18.25 -5.41
C HIS A 111 4.04 -18.51 -6.92
N GLY A 112 4.01 -17.47 -7.74
CA GLY A 112 4.08 -17.57 -9.20
C GLY A 112 5.49 -17.68 -9.78
N GLU A 113 6.55 -17.79 -8.94
CA GLU A 113 7.93 -17.86 -9.41
C GLU A 113 8.21 -19.10 -10.25
N SER A 114 7.77 -20.25 -9.75
CA SER A 114 7.98 -21.55 -10.42
C SER A 114 6.84 -21.96 -11.35
N ASP A 115 5.63 -21.47 -11.08
CA ASP A 115 4.42 -21.74 -11.84
C ASP A 115 3.49 -20.53 -11.74
N PRO A 116 3.27 -19.78 -12.84
CA PRO A 116 2.39 -18.60 -12.82
C PRO A 116 0.98 -18.86 -12.27
N LYS A 117 0.46 -20.09 -12.40
CA LYS A 117 -0.85 -20.48 -11.89
C LYS A 117 -0.92 -20.50 -10.36
N LYS A 118 0.21 -20.62 -9.68
CA LYS A 118 0.28 -20.57 -8.21
C LYS A 118 0.32 -19.14 -7.66
N GLY A 119 0.69 -18.17 -8.50
CA GLY A 119 0.59 -16.73 -8.20
C GLY A 119 -0.81 -16.19 -8.48
N THR A 120 -0.90 -14.87 -8.66
CA THR A 120 -2.07 -14.18 -9.20
C THR A 120 -1.59 -13.40 -10.42
N LEU A 121 -2.27 -13.50 -11.55
CA LEU A 121 -1.92 -12.74 -12.75
C LEU A 121 -2.15 -11.23 -12.52
N PRO A 122 -1.39 -10.33 -13.18
CA PRO A 122 -1.49 -8.89 -12.99
C PRO A 122 -2.91 -8.34 -13.11
N GLU A 123 -3.67 -8.77 -14.11
CA GLU A 123 -5.04 -8.32 -14.36
C GLU A 123 -6.01 -8.79 -13.26
N ALA A 124 -5.81 -10.02 -12.79
CA ALA A 124 -6.59 -10.59 -11.68
C ALA A 124 -6.23 -9.93 -10.34
N PHE A 125 -4.95 -9.56 -10.16
CA PHE A 125 -4.49 -8.79 -9.00
C PHE A 125 -5.14 -7.41 -8.98
N GLU A 126 -5.10 -6.67 -10.11
CA GLU A 126 -5.70 -5.34 -10.23
C GLU A 126 -7.22 -5.38 -9.97
N SER A 127 -7.94 -6.27 -10.66
CA SER A 127 -9.40 -6.36 -10.53
C SER A 127 -9.82 -6.81 -9.12
N GLY A 128 -9.14 -7.79 -8.54
CA GLY A 128 -9.43 -8.27 -7.19
C GLY A 128 -9.10 -7.23 -6.10
N LEU A 129 -8.00 -6.48 -6.27
CA LEU A 129 -7.66 -5.37 -5.37
C LEU A 129 -8.75 -4.29 -5.41
N LYS A 130 -9.22 -3.90 -6.60
CA LYS A 130 -10.34 -2.94 -6.77
C LYS A 130 -11.63 -3.44 -6.13
N GLU A 131 -11.95 -4.73 -6.24
CA GLU A 131 -13.14 -5.32 -5.60
C GLU A 131 -13.05 -5.23 -4.07
N VAL A 132 -11.91 -5.64 -3.47
CA VAL A 132 -11.70 -5.56 -2.02
C VAL A 132 -11.81 -4.12 -1.52
N ILE A 133 -11.18 -3.17 -2.22
CA ILE A 133 -11.29 -1.74 -1.94
C ILE A 133 -12.75 -1.28 -2.00
N GLY A 134 -13.47 -1.63 -3.07
CA GLY A 134 -14.86 -1.25 -3.27
C GLY A 134 -15.79 -1.73 -2.13
N LYS A 135 -15.56 -2.95 -1.60
CA LYS A 135 -16.29 -3.45 -0.44
C LYS A 135 -15.98 -2.63 0.82
N CYS A 136 -14.70 -2.30 1.07
CA CYS A 136 -14.31 -1.50 2.23
C CYS A 136 -14.87 -0.07 2.17
N THR A 137 -14.77 0.59 1.02
CA THR A 137 -15.30 1.95 0.84
C THR A 137 -16.83 1.99 0.92
N LYS A 138 -17.51 0.99 0.36
CA LYS A 138 -18.99 0.85 0.48
C LYS A 138 -19.43 0.69 1.94
N ALA A 139 -18.60 0.06 2.78
CA ALA A 139 -18.84 -0.05 4.21
C ALA A 139 -18.51 1.23 5.01
N GLY A 140 -18.09 2.31 4.34
CA GLY A 140 -17.79 3.61 4.95
C GLY A 140 -16.35 3.78 5.44
N ALA A 141 -15.45 2.82 5.17
CA ALA A 141 -14.06 2.92 5.59
C ALA A 141 -13.22 3.78 4.62
N GLN A 142 -12.31 4.58 5.15
CA GLN A 142 -11.19 5.12 4.38
C GLN A 142 -10.19 4.00 4.09
N VAL A 143 -9.80 3.83 2.83
CA VAL A 143 -8.84 2.80 2.43
C VAL A 143 -7.49 3.41 2.13
N ILE A 144 -6.43 2.77 2.66
CA ILE A 144 -5.03 3.07 2.35
C ILE A 144 -4.45 1.83 1.67
N VAL A 145 -4.04 2.00 0.42
CA VAL A 145 -3.41 0.93 -0.36
C VAL A 145 -1.92 0.91 -0.04
N CYS A 146 -1.39 -0.26 0.35
CA CYS A 146 0.04 -0.46 0.53
C CYS A 146 0.62 -1.19 -0.68
N THR A 147 1.79 -0.77 -1.14
CA THR A 147 2.57 -1.56 -2.10
C THR A 147 3.21 -2.76 -1.41
N PRO A 148 3.40 -3.92 -2.08
CA PRO A 148 4.20 -5.01 -1.55
C PRO A 148 5.66 -4.55 -1.32
N THR A 149 6.36 -5.14 -0.33
CA THR A 149 7.73 -4.72 0.05
C THR A 149 8.81 -5.36 -0.83
N VAL A 150 9.48 -6.41 -0.34
CA VAL A 150 10.63 -7.02 -1.03
C VAL A 150 10.57 -8.56 -0.99
N ILE A 151 11.18 -9.18 -1.99
CA ILE A 151 11.52 -10.61 -2.01
C ILE A 151 13.04 -10.69 -2.25
N GLY A 152 13.80 -10.53 -1.17
CA GLY A 152 15.25 -10.35 -1.16
C GLY A 152 15.66 -8.90 -0.95
N GLU A 153 16.89 -8.71 -0.46
CA GLU A 153 17.40 -7.40 -0.06
C GLU A 153 18.63 -6.96 -0.87
N LEU A 154 18.90 -7.59 -2.01
CA LEU A 154 19.98 -7.12 -2.90
C LEU A 154 19.59 -5.74 -3.44
N PRO A 155 20.50 -4.73 -3.35
CA PRO A 155 20.22 -3.38 -3.82
C PRO A 155 20.21 -3.28 -5.36
N GLY A 156 19.62 -2.22 -5.88
CA GLY A 156 19.66 -1.89 -7.30
C GLY A 156 18.81 -2.78 -8.20
N GLY A 157 17.80 -3.46 -7.68
CA GLY A 157 16.91 -4.33 -8.46
C GLY A 157 17.56 -5.67 -8.82
N ALA A 158 18.53 -6.12 -8.04
CA ALA A 158 19.31 -7.33 -8.33
C ALA A 158 18.62 -8.63 -7.83
N ASN A 159 17.51 -8.56 -7.13
CA ASN A 159 16.77 -9.77 -6.75
C ASN A 159 15.98 -10.31 -7.95
N LYS A 160 15.92 -11.62 -8.09
CA LYS A 160 15.28 -12.32 -9.22
C LYS A 160 13.84 -11.85 -9.50
N LEU A 161 13.09 -11.51 -8.47
CA LEU A 161 11.68 -11.13 -8.56
C LEU A 161 11.42 -9.62 -8.52
N ASP A 162 12.46 -8.77 -8.47
CA ASP A 162 12.27 -7.32 -8.33
C ASP A 162 11.42 -6.72 -9.46
N THR A 163 11.72 -7.04 -10.72
CA THR A 163 10.96 -6.52 -11.87
C THR A 163 9.47 -6.87 -11.76
N ARG A 164 9.17 -8.14 -11.40
CA ARG A 164 7.78 -8.57 -11.26
C ARG A 164 7.11 -7.95 -10.04
N LEU A 165 7.84 -7.78 -8.94
CA LEU A 165 7.33 -7.14 -7.73
C LEU A 165 7.07 -5.64 -7.95
N ASP A 166 7.91 -4.98 -8.75
CA ASP A 166 7.70 -3.59 -9.16
C ASP A 166 6.46 -3.42 -10.04
N GLU A 167 6.15 -4.39 -10.91
CA GLU A 167 4.88 -4.43 -11.67
C GLU A 167 3.67 -4.40 -10.73
N TYR A 168 3.62 -5.27 -9.70
CA TYR A 168 2.52 -5.33 -8.74
C TYR A 168 2.47 -4.10 -7.82
N ALA A 169 3.61 -3.55 -7.46
CA ALA A 169 3.67 -2.28 -6.77
C ALA A 169 3.11 -1.13 -7.63
N ASN A 170 3.41 -1.12 -8.94
CA ASN A 170 2.87 -0.14 -9.87
C ASN A 170 1.36 -0.30 -10.08
N ILE A 171 0.84 -1.53 -10.10
CA ILE A 171 -0.62 -1.77 -10.10
C ILE A 171 -1.25 -1.17 -8.84
N SER A 172 -0.66 -1.40 -7.66
CA SER A 172 -1.16 -0.82 -6.40
C SER A 172 -1.17 0.71 -6.43
N ARG A 173 -0.10 1.34 -6.96
CA ARG A 173 -0.01 2.81 -7.16
C ARG A 173 -1.07 3.31 -8.13
N LYS A 174 -1.24 2.62 -9.27
CA LYS A 174 -2.24 2.93 -10.29
C LYS A 174 -3.64 2.88 -9.70
N VAL A 175 -4.00 1.80 -9.00
CA VAL A 175 -5.31 1.61 -8.38
C VAL A 175 -5.58 2.70 -7.33
N ALA A 176 -4.61 3.00 -6.47
CA ALA A 176 -4.75 4.09 -5.49
C ALA A 176 -5.02 5.43 -6.17
N LYS A 177 -4.28 5.75 -7.24
CA LYS A 177 -4.46 6.98 -8.02
C LYS A 177 -5.82 7.04 -8.73
N GLU A 178 -6.23 5.97 -9.41
CA GLU A 178 -7.50 5.90 -10.15
C GLU A 178 -8.72 6.06 -9.23
N LEU A 179 -8.64 5.49 -8.02
CA LEU A 179 -9.72 5.55 -7.03
C LEU A 179 -9.58 6.72 -6.04
N ASN A 180 -8.60 7.61 -6.27
CA ASN A 180 -8.31 8.77 -5.40
C ASN A 180 -8.13 8.38 -3.92
N LEU A 181 -7.32 7.34 -3.66
CA LEU A 181 -7.06 6.79 -2.34
C LEU A 181 -5.66 7.16 -1.84
N ASN A 182 -5.50 7.17 -0.52
CA ASN A 182 -4.20 7.31 0.11
C ASN A 182 -3.32 6.08 -0.20
N LEU A 183 -2.05 6.34 -0.51
CA LEU A 183 -1.04 5.33 -0.80
C LEU A 183 0.00 5.29 0.33
N CYS A 184 0.28 4.09 0.81
CA CYS A 184 1.42 3.79 1.67
C CYS A 184 2.46 3.03 0.83
N ASP A 185 3.44 3.76 0.26
CA ASP A 185 4.41 3.18 -0.68
C ASP A 185 5.56 2.48 0.06
N LEU A 186 5.26 1.29 0.57
CA LEU A 186 6.22 0.46 1.31
C LEU A 186 7.36 -0.05 0.41
N ARG A 187 7.08 -0.37 -0.88
CA ARG A 187 8.11 -0.78 -1.84
C ARG A 187 9.21 0.27 -1.95
N LYS A 188 8.80 1.52 -2.16
CA LYS A 188 9.73 2.65 -2.24
C LYS A 188 10.54 2.78 -0.96
N ALA A 189 9.89 2.78 0.20
CA ALA A 189 10.57 2.92 1.49
C ALA A 189 11.61 1.81 1.73
N PHE A 190 11.29 0.56 1.34
CA PHE A 190 12.21 -0.57 1.50
C PHE A 190 13.40 -0.49 0.53
N VAL A 191 13.15 -0.22 -0.75
CA VAL A 191 14.22 -0.11 -1.76
C VAL A 191 15.19 1.01 -1.41
N GLU A 192 14.69 2.18 -1.00
CA GLU A 192 15.52 3.31 -0.58
C GLU A 192 16.35 2.98 0.68
N HIS A 193 15.72 2.35 1.68
CA HIS A 193 16.42 1.95 2.90
C HIS A 193 17.51 0.91 2.63
N ILE A 194 17.23 -0.11 1.83
CA ILE A 194 18.20 -1.16 1.45
C ILE A 194 19.35 -0.55 0.66
N ALA A 195 19.08 0.35 -0.29
CA ALA A 195 20.12 1.01 -1.07
C ALA A 195 21.10 1.80 -0.19
N ALA A 196 20.60 2.44 0.87
CA ALA A 196 21.40 3.24 1.79
C ALA A 196 22.11 2.40 2.88
N ASN A 197 21.59 1.24 3.26
CA ASN A 197 22.00 0.51 4.47
C ASN A 197 22.48 -0.93 4.21
N ASN A 198 22.65 -1.34 2.96
CA ASN A 198 23.12 -2.69 2.59
C ASN A 198 24.38 -2.65 1.70
N PRO A 199 25.51 -2.06 2.18
CA PRO A 199 26.74 -1.99 1.40
C PRO A 199 27.34 -3.37 1.11
N ASP A 200 27.10 -4.34 2.00
CA ASP A 200 27.60 -5.71 1.88
C ASP A 200 26.76 -6.57 0.90
N LYS A 201 25.71 -6.02 0.30
CA LYS A 201 24.82 -6.71 -0.64
C LYS A 201 24.28 -8.04 -0.08
N LYS A 202 23.86 -8.03 1.17
CA LYS A 202 23.20 -9.19 1.81
C LYS A 202 21.81 -9.39 1.19
N ASP A 203 21.41 -10.63 1.00
CA ASP A 203 20.08 -10.95 0.45
C ASP A 203 18.96 -10.89 1.50
N ARG A 204 19.31 -10.74 2.79
CA ARG A 204 18.42 -10.65 3.95
C ARG A 204 19.18 -10.09 5.17
N GLY A 205 18.44 -9.76 6.23
CA GLY A 205 18.99 -9.36 7.52
C GLY A 205 19.03 -7.85 7.75
N VAL A 206 18.79 -7.04 6.73
CA VAL A 206 18.64 -5.57 6.88
C VAL A 206 17.24 -5.23 7.40
N LEU A 207 16.19 -5.66 6.70
CA LEU A 207 14.78 -5.43 7.04
C LEU A 207 13.97 -6.72 7.19
N THR A 208 14.49 -7.84 6.68
CA THR A 208 13.82 -9.14 6.70
C THR A 208 14.68 -10.21 7.39
N SER A 209 14.06 -11.23 7.93
CA SER A 209 14.74 -12.38 8.53
C SER A 209 15.07 -13.47 7.51
N ASP A 210 14.22 -13.63 6.49
CA ASP A 210 14.25 -14.73 5.52
C ASP A 210 14.06 -14.26 4.07
N ARG A 211 14.32 -12.97 3.76
CA ARG A 211 14.13 -12.28 2.49
C ARG A 211 12.73 -11.72 2.26
N VAL A 212 11.74 -12.07 3.08
CA VAL A 212 10.32 -11.68 2.94
C VAL A 212 9.74 -11.18 4.26
N HIS A 213 9.80 -12.02 5.31
CA HIS A 213 9.20 -11.70 6.59
C HIS A 213 10.08 -10.72 7.38
N LEU A 214 9.41 -9.73 7.96
CA LEU A 214 10.09 -8.60 8.59
C LEU A 214 10.86 -9.00 9.85
N ASN A 215 12.08 -8.48 10.00
CA ASN A 215 12.77 -8.39 11.27
C ASN A 215 12.30 -7.15 12.06
N GLU A 216 12.90 -6.86 13.20
CA GLU A 216 12.50 -5.71 14.03
C GLU A 216 12.67 -4.36 13.28
N ALA A 217 13.74 -4.19 12.51
CA ALA A 217 13.98 -2.98 11.73
C ALA A 217 12.94 -2.81 10.61
N GLY A 218 12.60 -3.90 9.91
CA GLY A 218 11.55 -3.90 8.89
C GLY A 218 10.18 -3.58 9.46
N ASN A 219 9.82 -4.15 10.62
CA ASN A 219 8.58 -3.82 11.30
C ASN A 219 8.50 -2.34 11.70
N LYS A 220 9.59 -1.76 12.21
CA LYS A 220 9.66 -0.32 12.52
C LYS A 220 9.50 0.55 11.26
N LEU A 221 10.14 0.17 10.16
CA LEU A 221 10.04 0.91 8.89
C LEU A 221 8.59 0.88 8.36
N VAL A 222 7.92 -0.28 8.38
CA VAL A 222 6.52 -0.40 7.98
C VAL A 222 5.63 0.46 8.88
N ALA A 223 5.78 0.34 10.21
CA ALA A 223 4.98 1.13 11.16
C ALA A 223 5.12 2.64 10.91
N ASN A 224 6.36 3.13 10.79
CA ASN A 224 6.63 4.56 10.55
C ASN A 224 6.06 5.04 9.21
N THR A 225 6.14 4.21 8.16
CA THR A 225 5.58 4.56 6.84
C THR A 225 4.05 4.59 6.86
N MET A 226 3.43 3.64 7.57
CA MET A 226 1.97 3.63 7.76
C MET A 226 1.49 4.81 8.61
N LEU A 227 2.19 5.15 9.70
CA LEU A 227 1.88 6.32 10.52
C LEU A 227 1.96 7.62 9.71
N LYS A 228 2.99 7.79 8.88
CA LYS A 228 3.10 8.93 7.95
C LYS A 228 1.91 9.01 7.00
N SER A 229 1.40 7.88 6.51
CA SER A 229 0.21 7.88 5.63
C SER A 229 -1.09 8.22 6.37
N LEU A 230 -1.08 8.18 7.70
CA LEU A 230 -2.14 8.69 8.60
C LEU A 230 -1.94 10.15 9.02
N GLY A 231 -0.91 10.83 8.50
CA GLY A 231 -0.59 12.20 8.87
C GLY A 231 0.05 12.33 10.28
N GLN A 232 0.70 11.27 10.78
CA GLN A 232 1.34 11.24 12.10
C GLN A 232 2.86 11.30 12.03
#